data_da06a4357f5a7df662ff495d33a00e80
#
_entry.id   da06a4357f5a7df662ff495d33a00e80
#
_cell.length_a   1.000
_cell.length_b   1.000
_cell.length_c   1.000
_cell.angle_alpha   90.00
_cell.angle_beta   90.00
_cell.angle_gamma   90.00
#
_symmetry.space_group_name_H-M   'P 1'
#
loop_
_entity.id
_entity.type
_entity.pdbx_description
1 polymer ?
#
loop_
_entity_poly.entity_id
_entity_poly.type
_entity_poly.pdbx_seq_one_letter_code
_entity_poly.pdbx_strand_id
1 'polypeptide(L)'
;MIKKLFLFFVIAILFFEKSFSENFDIYKKIDLFGEVLEKINKEYFDEVDQSKTMDAAINGLLQSLDPYSAYMTPESFEGMQTETSGEFGGLGIEVGMESGVIKVISPIDNTPASKAGLKAGDYIVKINNVQVQGKSLMEAVDLMRGPVGSSIQITVRRRGVKKALTFNITREIIEIQSVKSELIDNNIGYIRLTSFNENSSEQIKDEVNNLNKNKDLKGFILDLRNNPGGLLSQAIKISDFFLENGEIVSTKSRKVSENRKWFAKKGDI
;
A
#
# COMPACT_ATOMS: atom_id res chain seq x y z
N MET A 1 -30.48 -47.08 40.16
CA MET A 1 -30.40 -46.41 38.84
C MET A 1 -30.82 -44.95 38.88
N ILE A 2 -31.92 -44.59 39.52
CA ILE A 2 -32.49 -43.22 39.55
C ILE A 2 -31.53 -42.18 40.16
N LYS A 3 -30.79 -42.48 41.22
CA LYS A 3 -29.81 -41.56 41.86
C LYS A 3 -28.63 -41.19 40.95
N LYS A 4 -28.15 -42.09 40.07
CA LYS A 4 -27.09 -41.80 39.10
C LYS A 4 -27.59 -40.94 37.94
N LEU A 5 -28.85 -41.13 37.54
CA LEU A 5 -29.46 -40.31 36.49
C LEU A 5 -29.70 -38.87 36.96
N PHE A 6 -30.11 -38.70 38.23
CA PHE A 6 -30.32 -37.39 38.84
C PHE A 6 -29.00 -36.62 39.01
N LEU A 7 -27.90 -37.29 39.37
CA LEU A 7 -26.59 -36.68 39.48
C LEU A 7 -26.07 -36.22 38.08
N PHE A 8 -26.33 -36.99 37.01
CA PHE A 8 -25.97 -36.63 35.65
C PHE A 8 -26.74 -35.40 35.16
N PHE A 9 -28.00 -35.29 35.53
CA PHE A 9 -28.85 -34.14 35.17
C PHE A 9 -28.43 -32.85 35.88
N VAL A 10 -28.02 -32.93 37.15
CA VAL A 10 -27.50 -31.79 37.93
C VAL A 10 -26.14 -31.32 37.39
N ILE A 11 -25.27 -32.24 37.00
CA ILE A 11 -23.97 -31.89 36.38
C ILE A 11 -24.18 -31.25 35.01
N ALA A 12 -25.11 -31.72 34.19
CA ALA A 12 -25.44 -31.15 32.89
C ALA A 12 -25.97 -29.70 33.00
N ILE A 13 -26.79 -29.41 34.02
CA ILE A 13 -27.30 -28.04 34.27
C ILE A 13 -26.18 -27.10 34.67
N LEU A 14 -25.21 -27.54 35.51
CA LEU A 14 -24.06 -26.71 35.90
C LEU A 14 -23.10 -26.37 34.75
N PHE A 15 -23.03 -27.22 33.75
CA PHE A 15 -22.25 -26.92 32.53
C PHE A 15 -22.98 -25.97 31.55
N PHE A 16 -24.32 -25.96 31.58
CA PHE A 16 -25.11 -25.07 30.71
C PHE A 16 -25.07 -23.61 31.18
N GLU A 17 -24.95 -23.35 32.48
CA GLU A 17 -24.92 -21.98 33.00
C GLU A 17 -23.64 -21.20 32.66
N LYS A 18 -22.50 -21.87 32.55
CA LYS A 18 -21.22 -21.19 32.22
C LYS A 18 -21.18 -20.64 30.79
N SER A 19 -21.80 -21.32 29.82
CA SER A 19 -21.82 -20.88 28.44
C SER A 19 -22.75 -19.68 28.18
N PHE A 20 -23.79 -19.52 29.03
CA PHE A 20 -24.74 -18.42 28.87
C PHE A 20 -24.29 -17.11 29.54
N SER A 21 -23.43 -17.22 30.57
CA SER A 21 -22.91 -16.05 31.30
C SER A 21 -21.88 -15.24 30.51
N GLU A 22 -20.99 -15.87 29.74
CA GLU A 22 -20.00 -15.18 28.94
C GLU A 22 -20.63 -14.41 27.77
N ASN A 23 -21.65 -14.96 27.13
CA ASN A 23 -22.33 -14.27 26.03
C ASN A 23 -23.14 -13.06 26.52
N PHE A 24 -23.67 -13.08 27.72
CA PHE A 24 -24.46 -11.99 28.28
C PHE A 24 -23.62 -10.75 28.58
N ASP A 25 -22.35 -10.90 28.91
CA ASP A 25 -21.45 -9.79 29.22
C ASP A 25 -21.02 -9.04 27.95
N ILE A 26 -20.81 -9.74 26.82
CA ILE A 26 -20.43 -9.10 25.54
C ILE A 26 -21.59 -8.28 24.97
N TYR A 27 -22.86 -8.74 25.09
CA TYR A 27 -24.00 -7.97 24.61
C TYR A 27 -24.18 -6.68 25.40
N LYS A 28 -23.98 -6.70 26.73
CA LYS A 28 -24.00 -5.48 27.55
C LYS A 28 -22.94 -4.48 27.12
N LYS A 29 -21.76 -4.94 26.70
CA LYS A 29 -20.69 -4.08 26.17
C LYS A 29 -21.06 -3.47 24.83
N ILE A 30 -21.75 -4.22 23.97
CA ILE A 30 -22.26 -3.72 22.68
C ILE A 30 -23.34 -2.65 22.91
N ASP A 31 -24.26 -2.89 23.85
CA ASP A 31 -25.29 -1.91 24.21
C ASP A 31 -24.65 -0.62 24.75
N LEU A 32 -23.68 -0.74 25.66
CA LEU A 32 -22.93 0.41 26.19
C LEU A 32 -22.20 1.17 25.07
N PHE A 33 -21.61 0.46 24.09
CA PHE A 33 -20.96 1.07 22.94
C PHE A 33 -21.97 1.88 22.11
N GLY A 34 -23.17 1.34 21.89
CA GLY A 34 -24.25 2.05 21.21
C GLY A 34 -24.70 3.31 21.96
N GLU A 35 -24.87 3.23 23.29
CA GLU A 35 -25.19 4.39 24.12
C GLU A 35 -24.14 5.49 24.06
N VAL A 36 -22.85 5.11 24.04
CA VAL A 36 -21.74 6.07 23.92
C VAL A 36 -21.76 6.76 22.55
N LEU A 37 -21.98 6.01 21.46
CA LEU A 37 -22.11 6.59 20.12
C LEU A 37 -23.28 7.57 20.03
N GLU A 38 -24.43 7.19 20.58
CA GLU A 38 -25.61 8.06 20.60
C GLU A 38 -25.33 9.34 21.39
N LYS A 39 -24.65 9.22 22.53
CA LYS A 39 -24.28 10.37 23.37
C LYS A 39 -23.31 11.30 22.65
N ILE A 40 -22.28 10.76 21.97
CA ILE A 40 -21.36 11.55 21.15
C ILE A 40 -22.13 12.32 20.08
N ASN A 41 -23.01 11.64 19.34
CA ASN A 41 -23.78 12.27 18.27
C ASN A 41 -24.72 13.38 18.76
N LYS A 42 -25.23 13.28 19.98
CA LYS A 42 -26.19 14.27 20.56
C LYS A 42 -25.52 15.42 21.29
N GLU A 43 -24.40 15.18 21.96
CA GLU A 43 -23.83 16.10 22.95
C GLU A 43 -22.46 16.65 22.58
N TYR A 44 -21.77 16.09 21.56
CA TYR A 44 -20.47 16.62 21.14
C TYR A 44 -20.65 17.98 20.45
N PHE A 45 -19.69 18.89 20.69
CA PHE A 45 -19.78 20.29 20.26
C PHE A 45 -19.83 20.44 18.73
N ASP A 46 -18.98 19.69 18.01
CA ASP A 46 -18.91 19.73 16.55
C ASP A 46 -19.74 18.59 15.94
N GLU A 47 -20.16 18.77 14.68
CA GLU A 47 -20.80 17.71 13.91
C GLU A 47 -19.85 16.52 13.72
N VAL A 48 -20.28 15.32 14.13
CA VAL A 48 -19.44 14.11 14.08
C VAL A 48 -19.79 13.28 12.87
N ASP A 49 -18.79 12.99 12.06
CA ASP A 49 -18.90 12.00 10.99
C ASP A 49 -18.98 10.59 11.61
N GLN A 50 -20.18 10.03 11.63
CA GLN A 50 -20.47 8.73 12.23
C GLN A 50 -19.70 7.60 11.55
N SER A 51 -19.47 7.67 10.22
CA SER A 51 -18.72 6.65 9.48
C SER A 51 -17.28 6.61 9.94
N LYS A 52 -16.63 7.77 9.97
CA LYS A 52 -15.24 7.88 10.45
C LYS A 52 -15.08 7.47 11.91
N THR A 53 -16.07 7.80 12.75
CA THR A 53 -16.03 7.40 14.15
C THR A 53 -16.14 5.89 14.31
N MET A 54 -16.98 5.23 13.50
CA MET A 54 -17.10 3.78 13.50
C MET A 54 -15.83 3.11 12.98
N ASP A 55 -15.25 3.61 11.89
CA ASP A 55 -13.97 3.12 11.34
C ASP A 55 -12.84 3.22 12.38
N ALA A 56 -12.78 4.33 13.11
CA ALA A 56 -11.83 4.51 14.20
C ALA A 56 -12.03 3.52 15.35
N ALA A 57 -13.28 3.22 15.69
CA ALA A 57 -13.60 2.24 16.72
C ALA A 57 -13.21 0.81 16.31
N ILE A 58 -13.49 0.42 15.06
CA ILE A 58 -13.09 -0.88 14.50
C ILE A 58 -11.56 -0.98 14.48
N ASN A 59 -10.87 0.08 14.05
CA ASN A 59 -9.42 0.10 14.04
C ASN A 59 -8.83 -0.01 15.45
N GLY A 60 -9.41 0.69 16.44
CA GLY A 60 -9.01 0.57 17.85
C GLY A 60 -9.17 -0.85 18.39
N LEU A 61 -10.25 -1.55 18.01
CA LEU A 61 -10.46 -2.96 18.36
C LEU A 61 -9.33 -3.85 17.81
N LEU A 62 -8.95 -3.67 16.54
CA LEU A 62 -7.90 -4.46 15.90
C LEU A 62 -6.52 -4.15 16.46
N GLN A 63 -6.21 -2.87 16.70
CA GLN A 63 -4.95 -2.44 17.32
C GLN A 63 -4.75 -2.96 18.74
N SER A 64 -5.85 -3.34 19.44
CA SER A 64 -5.76 -3.98 20.77
C SER A 64 -5.19 -5.40 20.70
N LEU A 65 -5.15 -6.03 19.52
CA LEU A 65 -4.63 -7.38 19.33
C LEU A 65 -3.10 -7.36 19.15
N ASP A 66 -2.63 -6.54 18.22
CA ASP A 66 -1.23 -6.34 17.90
C ASP A 66 -1.03 -5.06 17.05
N PRO A 67 0.20 -4.55 16.91
CA PRO A 67 0.46 -3.30 16.16
C PRO A 67 0.32 -3.45 14.62
N TYR A 68 0.13 -4.65 14.11
CA TYR A 68 0.04 -4.92 12.67
C TYR A 68 -1.40 -5.19 12.21
N SER A 69 -2.31 -5.45 13.15
CA SER A 69 -3.73 -5.62 12.87
C SER A 69 -4.39 -4.26 12.69
N ALA A 70 -4.98 -4.03 11.51
CA ALA A 70 -5.63 -2.78 11.17
C ALA A 70 -6.87 -2.99 10.31
N TYR A 71 -7.82 -2.07 10.41
CA TYR A 71 -8.93 -1.94 9.48
C TYR A 71 -8.53 -0.98 8.36
N MET A 72 -8.81 -1.35 7.14
CA MET A 72 -8.62 -0.50 5.97
C MET A 72 -9.97 -0.04 5.45
N THR A 73 -10.13 1.28 5.31
CA THR A 73 -11.25 1.82 4.53
C THR A 73 -11.11 1.44 3.06
N PRO A 74 -12.18 1.52 2.25
CA PRO A 74 -12.08 1.25 0.81
C PRO A 74 -10.94 2.03 0.14
N GLU A 75 -10.79 3.31 0.45
CA GLU A 75 -9.75 4.17 -0.10
C GLU A 75 -8.34 3.71 0.32
N SER A 76 -8.16 3.36 1.59
CA SER A 76 -6.89 2.84 2.09
C SER A 76 -6.53 1.50 1.46
N PHE A 77 -7.54 0.66 1.21
CA PHE A 77 -7.37 -0.63 0.55
C PHE A 77 -6.97 -0.46 -0.92
N GLU A 78 -7.61 0.45 -1.66
CA GLU A 78 -7.22 0.79 -3.05
C GLU A 78 -5.79 1.34 -3.11
N GLY A 79 -5.41 2.19 -2.15
CA GLY A 79 -4.03 2.68 -2.02
C GLY A 79 -3.03 1.55 -1.83
N MET A 80 -3.32 0.63 -0.89
CA MET A 80 -2.48 -0.55 -0.65
C MET A 80 -2.42 -1.47 -1.88
N GLN A 81 -3.53 -1.67 -2.60
CA GLN A 81 -3.53 -2.45 -3.86
C GLN A 81 -2.60 -1.82 -4.90
N THR A 82 -2.64 -0.49 -5.05
CA THR A 82 -1.76 0.25 -5.95
C THR A 82 -0.28 0.08 -5.57
N GLU A 83 0.04 0.18 -4.29
CA GLU A 83 1.41 -0.02 -3.81
C GLU A 83 1.90 -1.47 -4.00
N THR A 84 1.04 -2.44 -3.79
CA THR A 84 1.38 -3.87 -3.90
C THR A 84 1.42 -4.34 -5.35
N SER A 85 0.55 -3.86 -6.24
CA SER A 85 0.64 -4.14 -7.68
C SER A 85 1.90 -3.51 -8.28
N GLY A 86 2.35 -2.38 -7.75
CA GLY A 86 3.45 -1.62 -8.33
C GLY A 86 3.05 -0.85 -9.59
N GLU A 87 1.74 -0.68 -9.81
CA GLU A 87 1.18 -0.05 -11.00
C GLU A 87 -0.03 0.81 -10.63
N PHE A 88 -0.27 1.87 -11.38
CA PHE A 88 -1.49 2.68 -11.24
C PHE A 88 -1.90 3.32 -12.56
N GLY A 89 -3.19 3.60 -12.69
CA GLY A 89 -3.70 4.38 -13.81
C GLY A 89 -3.36 5.86 -13.64
N GLY A 90 -2.57 6.40 -14.55
CA GLY A 90 -2.07 7.77 -14.42
C GLY A 90 -1.50 8.36 -15.69
N LEU A 91 -0.73 9.44 -15.52
CA LEU A 91 -0.15 10.23 -16.59
C LEU A 91 1.34 9.98 -16.78
N GLY A 92 2.02 9.47 -15.74
CA GLY A 92 3.48 9.31 -15.74
C GLY A 92 4.21 10.64 -15.61
N ILE A 93 3.91 11.40 -14.57
CA ILE A 93 4.61 12.64 -14.22
C ILE A 93 5.04 12.64 -12.77
N GLU A 94 6.23 13.13 -12.53
CA GLU A 94 6.69 13.49 -11.20
C GLU A 94 6.32 14.95 -10.94
N VAL A 95 5.63 15.21 -9.84
CA VAL A 95 5.15 16.53 -9.47
C VAL A 95 5.60 16.90 -8.06
N GLY A 96 5.77 18.20 -7.82
CA GLY A 96 6.09 18.76 -6.52
C GLY A 96 5.36 20.06 -6.27
N MET A 97 5.45 20.55 -5.04
CA MET A 97 4.90 21.84 -4.66
C MET A 97 5.99 22.91 -4.69
N GLU A 98 5.77 24.00 -5.42
CA GLU A 98 6.65 25.17 -5.44
C GLU A 98 5.82 26.43 -5.24
N SER A 99 6.05 27.14 -4.12
CA SER A 99 5.34 28.37 -3.77
C SER A 99 3.79 28.25 -3.81
N GLY A 100 3.25 27.11 -3.35
CA GLY A 100 1.81 26.86 -3.32
C GLY A 100 1.19 26.49 -4.67
N VAL A 101 2.03 26.19 -5.68
CA VAL A 101 1.61 25.76 -7.02
C VAL A 101 2.22 24.40 -7.35
N ILE A 102 1.46 23.58 -8.04
CA ILE A 102 1.93 22.26 -8.47
C ILE A 102 2.79 22.39 -9.70
N LYS A 103 4.02 21.93 -9.59
CA LYS A 103 5.02 21.97 -10.65
C LYS A 103 5.35 20.57 -11.15
N VAL A 104 5.41 20.39 -12.45
CA VAL A 104 5.96 19.20 -13.08
C VAL A 104 7.49 19.24 -12.87
N ILE A 105 8.00 18.27 -12.09
CA ILE A 105 9.44 18.06 -11.91
C ILE A 105 9.99 17.43 -13.17
N SER A 106 9.40 16.30 -13.58
CA SER A 106 9.74 15.60 -14.82
C SER A 106 8.57 14.75 -15.31
N PRO A 107 8.23 14.75 -16.59
CA PRO A 107 7.47 13.65 -17.18
C PRO A 107 8.39 12.41 -17.26
N ILE A 108 7.82 11.24 -16.98
CA ILE A 108 8.50 9.95 -17.14
C ILE A 108 8.53 9.60 -18.62
N ASP A 109 9.66 9.13 -19.12
CA ASP A 109 9.81 8.78 -20.52
C ASP A 109 8.82 7.69 -20.97
N ASN A 110 8.37 7.78 -22.20
CA ASN A 110 7.41 6.87 -22.83
C ASN A 110 6.00 6.83 -22.21
N THR A 111 5.69 7.70 -21.25
CA THR A 111 4.37 7.80 -20.61
C THR A 111 3.43 8.75 -21.38
N PRO A 112 2.11 8.70 -21.08
CA PRO A 112 1.12 9.59 -21.71
C PRO A 112 1.46 11.07 -21.62
N ALA A 113 1.96 11.52 -20.48
CA ALA A 113 2.32 12.92 -20.26
C ALA A 113 3.51 13.35 -21.13
N SER A 114 4.54 12.51 -21.24
CA SER A 114 5.69 12.74 -22.10
C SER A 114 5.27 12.80 -23.57
N LYS A 115 4.46 11.82 -24.01
CA LYS A 115 3.90 11.76 -25.39
C LYS A 115 3.03 12.99 -25.71
N ALA A 116 2.27 13.49 -24.74
CA ALA A 116 1.42 14.68 -24.89
C ALA A 116 2.24 16.00 -24.95
N GLY A 117 3.51 15.99 -24.56
CA GLY A 117 4.39 17.15 -24.62
C GLY A 117 4.38 18.02 -23.35
N LEU A 118 4.00 17.46 -22.21
CA LEU A 118 4.29 18.06 -20.90
C LEU A 118 5.81 18.11 -20.69
N LYS A 119 6.27 19.16 -20.01
CA LYS A 119 7.72 19.38 -19.81
C LYS A 119 8.03 19.69 -18.35
N ALA A 120 9.24 19.37 -17.94
CA ALA A 120 9.78 19.83 -16.67
C ALA A 120 9.65 21.35 -16.55
N GLY A 121 9.24 21.83 -15.38
CA GLY A 121 9.00 23.24 -15.11
C GLY A 121 7.62 23.77 -15.52
N ASP A 122 6.72 22.95 -16.04
CA ASP A 122 5.32 23.32 -16.26
C ASP A 122 4.62 23.48 -14.91
N TYR A 123 3.81 24.50 -14.73
CA TYR A 123 2.97 24.70 -13.54
C TYR A 123 1.54 24.32 -13.87
N ILE A 124 1.04 23.29 -13.20
CA ILE A 124 -0.33 22.81 -13.38
C ILE A 124 -1.28 23.81 -12.70
N VAL A 125 -2.21 24.37 -13.48
CA VAL A 125 -3.19 25.35 -13.00
C VAL A 125 -4.61 24.81 -12.95
N LYS A 126 -4.94 23.83 -13.82
CA LYS A 126 -6.23 23.14 -13.82
C LYS A 126 -6.06 21.66 -14.14
N ILE A 127 -6.88 20.85 -13.53
CA ILE A 127 -7.09 19.44 -13.83
C ILE A 127 -8.57 19.28 -14.16
N ASN A 128 -8.90 18.90 -15.38
CA ASN A 128 -10.24 19.02 -15.94
C ASN A 128 -10.76 20.47 -15.76
N ASN A 129 -11.91 20.63 -15.13
CA ASN A 129 -12.48 21.95 -14.81
C ASN A 129 -12.11 22.47 -13.42
N VAL A 130 -11.30 21.70 -12.63
CA VAL A 130 -10.95 22.02 -11.26
C VAL A 130 -9.68 22.86 -11.22
N GLN A 131 -9.71 24.01 -10.57
CA GLN A 131 -8.53 24.82 -10.25
C GLN A 131 -7.72 24.08 -9.16
N VAL A 132 -6.39 23.98 -9.33
CA VAL A 132 -5.52 23.30 -8.36
C VAL A 132 -4.80 24.26 -7.41
N GLN A 133 -4.96 25.55 -7.61
CA GLN A 133 -4.38 26.55 -6.69
C GLN A 133 -5.00 26.40 -5.29
N GLY A 134 -4.16 26.32 -4.28
CA GLY A 134 -4.58 26.12 -2.89
C GLY A 134 -4.87 24.69 -2.47
N LYS A 135 -4.80 23.73 -3.41
CA LYS A 135 -4.88 22.31 -3.11
C LYS A 135 -3.53 21.78 -2.63
N SER A 136 -3.56 20.76 -1.78
CA SER A 136 -2.37 19.98 -1.43
C SER A 136 -1.85 19.20 -2.63
N LEU A 137 -0.59 18.76 -2.56
CA LEU A 137 0.01 17.91 -3.59
C LEU A 137 -0.78 16.60 -3.76
N MET A 138 -1.21 16.00 -2.63
CA MET A 138 -1.95 14.75 -2.64
C MET A 138 -3.30 14.90 -3.36
N GLU A 139 -4.09 15.90 -3.01
CA GLU A 139 -5.37 16.18 -3.68
C GLU A 139 -5.22 16.34 -5.20
N ALA A 140 -4.13 16.96 -5.64
CA ALA A 140 -3.88 17.10 -7.07
C ALA A 140 -3.44 15.78 -7.72
N VAL A 141 -2.64 14.97 -7.04
CA VAL A 141 -2.26 13.63 -7.49
C VAL A 141 -3.49 12.75 -7.62
N ASP A 142 -4.41 12.77 -6.66
CA ASP A 142 -5.66 12.01 -6.70
C ASP A 142 -6.54 12.41 -7.88
N LEU A 143 -6.61 13.70 -8.20
CA LEU A 143 -7.32 14.18 -9.40
C LEU A 143 -6.65 13.71 -10.70
N MET A 144 -5.33 13.54 -10.71
CA MET A 144 -4.58 13.06 -11.88
C MET A 144 -4.66 11.55 -12.07
N ARG A 145 -4.77 10.78 -11.00
CA ARG A 145 -4.99 9.33 -11.04
C ARG A 145 -6.41 9.00 -11.52
N GLY A 146 -6.65 7.77 -11.92
CA GLY A 146 -7.96 7.26 -12.28
C GLY A 146 -7.89 6.05 -13.20
N PRO A 147 -9.05 5.53 -13.64
CA PRO A 147 -9.11 4.31 -14.44
C PRO A 147 -8.29 4.42 -15.74
N VAL A 148 -7.55 3.36 -16.03
CA VAL A 148 -6.82 3.21 -17.30
C VAL A 148 -7.77 3.39 -18.48
N GLY A 149 -7.35 4.10 -19.52
CA GLY A 149 -8.15 4.42 -20.69
C GLY A 149 -9.08 5.64 -20.52
N SER A 150 -9.22 6.19 -19.31
CA SER A 150 -9.99 7.41 -19.10
C SER A 150 -9.23 8.66 -19.53
N SER A 151 -9.93 9.64 -20.08
CA SER A 151 -9.36 10.93 -20.51
C SER A 151 -9.31 11.92 -19.37
N ILE A 152 -8.25 12.74 -19.37
CA ILE A 152 -8.07 13.86 -18.45
C ILE A 152 -7.52 15.06 -19.20
N GLN A 153 -7.92 16.26 -18.80
CA GLN A 153 -7.41 17.50 -19.34
C GLN A 153 -6.51 18.20 -18.32
N ILE A 154 -5.26 18.45 -18.70
CA ILE A 154 -4.29 19.17 -17.87
C ILE A 154 -4.00 20.52 -18.51
N THR A 155 -4.22 21.60 -17.76
CA THR A 155 -3.87 22.96 -18.18
C THR A 155 -2.67 23.44 -17.39
N VAL A 156 -1.63 23.89 -18.09
CA VAL A 156 -0.39 24.35 -17.48
C VAL A 156 -0.02 25.77 -17.89
N ARG A 157 0.76 26.43 -17.05
CA ARG A 157 1.53 27.62 -17.38
C ARG A 157 2.99 27.21 -17.60
N ARG A 158 3.54 27.57 -18.75
CA ARG A 158 4.95 27.31 -19.12
C ARG A 158 5.71 28.61 -19.22
N ARG A 159 6.91 28.64 -18.61
CA ARG A 159 7.76 29.83 -18.66
C ARG A 159 8.09 30.18 -20.12
N GLY A 160 7.96 31.45 -20.47
CA GLY A 160 8.17 31.95 -21.86
C GLY A 160 6.98 31.81 -22.78
N VAL A 161 5.87 31.20 -22.35
CA VAL A 161 4.63 31.07 -23.13
C VAL A 161 3.53 31.93 -22.53
N LYS A 162 3.02 32.90 -23.28
CA LYS A 162 2.01 33.87 -22.79
C LYS A 162 0.66 33.22 -22.48
N LYS A 163 0.23 32.25 -23.27
CA LYS A 163 -1.04 31.55 -23.12
C LYS A 163 -0.86 30.27 -22.31
N ALA A 164 -1.88 29.90 -21.52
CA ALA A 164 -1.93 28.59 -20.89
C ALA A 164 -2.03 27.49 -21.97
N LEU A 165 -1.32 26.40 -21.75
CA LEU A 165 -1.35 25.22 -22.63
C LEU A 165 -2.29 24.18 -22.04
N THR A 166 -3.10 23.55 -22.86
CA THR A 166 -4.04 22.52 -22.46
C THR A 166 -3.69 21.21 -23.18
N PHE A 167 -3.58 20.15 -22.43
CA PHE A 167 -3.25 18.81 -22.91
C PHE A 167 -4.39 17.87 -22.57
N ASN A 168 -4.92 17.15 -23.55
CA ASN A 168 -5.83 16.04 -23.35
C ASN A 168 -5.02 14.76 -23.34
N ILE A 169 -5.06 14.03 -22.25
CA ILE A 169 -4.20 12.87 -22.01
C ILE A 169 -5.09 11.69 -21.64
N THR A 170 -4.84 10.54 -22.22
CA THR A 170 -5.48 9.28 -21.81
C THR A 170 -4.60 8.62 -20.76
N ARG A 171 -5.19 8.23 -19.62
CA ARG A 171 -4.46 7.52 -18.58
C ARG A 171 -4.04 6.14 -19.06
N GLU A 172 -2.81 5.77 -18.81
CA GLU A 172 -2.24 4.45 -19.06
C GLU A 172 -1.76 3.83 -17.73
N ILE A 173 -1.39 2.56 -17.76
CA ILE A 173 -0.70 1.91 -16.64
C ILE A 173 0.67 2.57 -16.50
N ILE A 174 0.97 3.03 -15.29
CA ILE A 174 2.28 3.59 -14.92
C ILE A 174 2.92 2.66 -13.92
N GLU A 175 4.03 2.05 -14.30
CA GLU A 175 4.81 1.18 -13.42
C GLU A 175 5.63 1.97 -12.41
N ILE A 176 5.59 1.52 -11.16
CA ILE A 176 6.41 2.07 -10.08
C ILE A 176 7.77 1.39 -10.12
N GLN A 177 8.81 2.15 -10.40
CA GLN A 177 10.19 1.67 -10.34
C GLN A 177 10.60 1.51 -8.87
N SER A 178 10.48 0.28 -8.35
CA SER A 178 10.86 -0.05 -6.97
C SER A 178 12.35 -0.37 -6.83
N VAL A 179 13.04 -0.63 -7.93
CA VAL A 179 14.46 -0.98 -7.98
C VAL A 179 15.27 0.11 -8.68
N LYS A 180 16.39 0.49 -8.07
CA LYS A 180 17.41 1.36 -8.67
C LYS A 180 18.75 0.68 -8.54
N SER A 181 19.58 0.74 -9.58
CA SER A 181 20.91 0.16 -9.56
C SER A 181 21.98 1.13 -10.03
N GLU A 182 23.18 0.93 -9.55
CA GLU A 182 24.38 1.64 -9.99
C GLU A 182 25.61 0.77 -9.78
N LEU A 183 26.69 1.10 -10.49
CA LEU A 183 27.98 0.44 -10.32
C LEU A 183 28.89 1.32 -9.45
N ILE A 184 29.28 0.80 -8.27
CA ILE A 184 30.21 1.46 -7.36
C ILE A 184 31.64 0.97 -7.66
N ASP A 185 32.60 1.89 -7.72
CA ASP A 185 34.01 1.62 -7.96
C ASP A 185 34.29 0.69 -9.16
N ASN A 186 33.38 0.70 -10.14
CA ASN A 186 33.40 -0.12 -11.36
C ASN A 186 33.38 -1.65 -11.13
N ASN A 187 33.17 -2.13 -9.92
CA ASN A 187 33.24 -3.56 -9.62
C ASN A 187 32.25 -4.07 -8.55
N ILE A 188 31.40 -3.21 -8.01
CA ILE A 188 30.36 -3.59 -7.05
C ILE A 188 29.02 -3.13 -7.58
N GLY A 189 28.11 -4.06 -7.76
CA GLY A 189 26.72 -3.78 -8.13
C GLY A 189 25.94 -3.31 -6.90
N TYR A 190 25.50 -2.05 -6.88
CA TYR A 190 24.60 -1.55 -5.86
C TYR A 190 23.17 -1.61 -6.38
N ILE A 191 22.28 -2.23 -5.61
CA ILE A 191 20.87 -2.38 -5.94
C ILE A 191 20.07 -1.90 -4.74
N ARG A 192 19.25 -0.88 -4.92
CA ARG A 192 18.33 -0.38 -3.92
C ARG A 192 16.92 -0.82 -4.23
N LEU A 193 16.28 -1.52 -3.30
CA LEU A 193 14.88 -1.90 -3.35
C LEU A 193 14.08 -1.04 -2.37
N THR A 194 13.12 -0.28 -2.87
CA THR A 194 12.32 0.67 -2.06
C THR A 194 11.06 0.06 -1.49
N SER A 195 10.46 -0.96 -2.15
CA SER A 195 9.27 -1.69 -1.70
C SER A 195 9.19 -3.04 -2.40
N PHE A 196 8.45 -3.98 -1.81
CA PHE A 196 8.22 -5.31 -2.40
C PHE A 196 6.84 -5.32 -3.08
N ASN A 197 6.75 -4.84 -4.33
CA ASN A 197 5.57 -4.93 -5.19
C ASN A 197 5.65 -6.11 -6.17
N GLU A 198 4.60 -6.37 -6.94
CA GLU A 198 4.52 -7.54 -7.84
C GLU A 198 5.68 -7.62 -8.84
N ASN A 199 6.22 -6.47 -9.26
CA ASN A 199 7.28 -6.37 -10.28
C ASN A 199 8.71 -6.39 -9.68
N SER A 200 8.86 -6.32 -8.35
CA SER A 200 10.14 -6.12 -7.67
C SER A 200 11.16 -7.22 -7.96
N SER A 201 10.74 -8.49 -7.99
CA SER A 201 11.66 -9.61 -8.25
C SER A 201 12.18 -9.60 -9.69
N GLU A 202 11.33 -9.25 -10.66
CA GLU A 202 11.71 -9.15 -12.06
C GLU A 202 12.64 -7.95 -12.28
N GLN A 203 12.31 -6.80 -11.72
CA GLN A 203 13.17 -5.61 -11.77
C GLN A 203 14.56 -5.89 -11.17
N ILE A 204 14.66 -6.58 -10.02
CA ILE A 204 15.96 -6.97 -9.44
C ILE A 204 16.71 -7.91 -10.38
N LYS A 205 16.05 -8.91 -10.95
CA LYS A 205 16.68 -9.86 -11.86
C LYS A 205 17.24 -9.14 -13.10
N ASP A 206 16.50 -8.21 -13.67
CA ASP A 206 16.93 -7.42 -14.82
C ASP A 206 18.14 -6.54 -14.47
N GLU A 207 18.12 -5.86 -13.32
CA GLU A 207 19.24 -5.01 -12.89
C GLU A 207 20.50 -5.83 -12.57
N VAL A 208 20.37 -7.00 -11.94
CA VAL A 208 21.47 -7.93 -11.72
C VAL A 208 22.06 -8.40 -13.05
N ASN A 209 21.21 -8.79 -14.00
CA ASN A 209 21.65 -9.20 -15.33
C ASN A 209 22.38 -8.07 -16.07
N ASN A 210 21.90 -6.83 -15.92
CA ASN A 210 22.56 -5.65 -16.52
C ASN A 210 23.93 -5.41 -15.89
N LEU A 211 24.04 -5.46 -14.58
CA LEU A 211 25.30 -5.27 -13.84
C LEU A 211 26.29 -6.41 -14.12
N ASN A 212 25.82 -7.66 -14.25
CA ASN A 212 26.65 -8.83 -14.58
C ASN A 212 27.31 -8.77 -15.98
N LYS A 213 26.89 -7.85 -16.85
CA LYS A 213 27.61 -7.60 -18.11
C LYS A 213 29.00 -7.03 -17.88
N ASN A 214 29.24 -6.45 -16.71
CA ASN A 214 30.56 -6.01 -16.30
C ASN A 214 31.42 -7.20 -15.83
N LYS A 215 32.47 -7.53 -16.57
CA LYS A 215 33.37 -8.67 -16.30
C LYS A 215 34.18 -8.53 -15.01
N ASP A 216 34.33 -7.30 -14.50
CA ASP A 216 35.08 -7.00 -13.27
C ASP A 216 34.23 -6.99 -12.01
N LEU A 217 32.95 -7.35 -12.11
CA LEU A 217 32.01 -7.36 -10.99
C LEU A 217 32.44 -8.38 -9.93
N LYS A 218 32.57 -7.92 -8.67
CA LYS A 218 33.00 -8.74 -7.53
C LYS A 218 31.86 -9.18 -6.61
N GLY A 219 30.71 -8.51 -6.70
CA GLY A 219 29.55 -8.81 -5.88
C GLY A 219 28.52 -7.69 -5.87
N PHE A 220 27.48 -7.88 -5.05
CA PHE A 220 26.35 -6.99 -4.93
C PHE A 220 26.16 -6.45 -3.52
N ILE A 221 25.63 -5.24 -3.43
CA ILE A 221 25.06 -4.65 -2.22
C ILE A 221 23.57 -4.50 -2.46
N LEU A 222 22.74 -5.18 -1.67
CA LEU A 222 21.28 -4.97 -1.67
C LEU A 222 20.93 -4.00 -0.54
N ASP A 223 20.48 -2.81 -0.91
CA ASP A 223 20.07 -1.76 0.04
C ASP A 223 18.56 -1.79 0.26
N LEU A 224 18.16 -2.16 1.48
CA LEU A 224 16.76 -2.19 1.95
C LEU A 224 16.46 -1.08 2.97
N ARG A 225 17.33 -0.09 3.12
CA ARG A 225 17.10 1.01 4.07
C ARG A 225 15.88 1.83 3.66
N ASN A 226 15.00 2.11 4.64
CA ASN A 226 13.72 2.79 4.46
C ASN A 226 12.73 2.01 3.55
N ASN A 227 12.91 0.69 3.39
CA ASN A 227 11.93 -0.16 2.73
C ASN A 227 10.87 -0.56 3.78
N PRO A 228 9.58 -0.19 3.60
CA PRO A 228 8.51 -0.52 4.56
C PRO A 228 8.07 -1.99 4.49
N GLY A 229 8.54 -2.76 3.49
CA GLY A 229 8.09 -4.11 3.21
C GLY A 229 7.27 -4.20 1.93
N GLY A 230 6.21 -5.01 1.95
CA GLY A 230 5.29 -5.27 0.85
C GLY A 230 4.92 -6.75 0.74
N LEU A 231 4.85 -7.28 -0.46
CA LEU A 231 4.41 -8.65 -0.72
C LEU A 231 5.41 -9.71 -0.23
N LEU A 232 4.97 -10.57 0.69
CA LEU A 232 5.75 -11.71 1.17
C LEU A 232 6.25 -12.62 0.03
N SER A 233 5.43 -12.82 -0.99
CA SER A 233 5.80 -13.61 -2.17
C SER A 233 7.01 -13.04 -2.90
N GLN A 234 7.15 -11.73 -2.97
CA GLN A 234 8.28 -11.05 -3.60
C GLN A 234 9.52 -11.10 -2.70
N ALA A 235 9.36 -10.93 -1.39
CA ALA A 235 10.46 -11.09 -0.46
C ALA A 235 11.05 -12.50 -0.52
N ILE A 236 10.19 -13.55 -0.64
CA ILE A 236 10.63 -14.92 -0.82
C ILE A 236 11.39 -15.10 -2.13
N LYS A 237 10.86 -14.64 -3.27
CA LYS A 237 11.51 -14.75 -4.58
C LYS A 237 12.86 -14.04 -4.59
N ILE A 238 12.93 -12.81 -4.05
CA ILE A 238 14.16 -12.04 -4.02
C ILE A 238 15.20 -12.69 -3.09
N SER A 239 14.79 -13.21 -1.94
CA SER A 239 15.68 -13.94 -1.05
C SER A 239 16.22 -15.22 -1.71
N ASP A 240 15.36 -15.91 -2.47
CA ASP A 240 15.72 -17.15 -3.19
C ASP A 240 16.85 -16.90 -4.22
N PHE A 241 16.88 -15.73 -4.87
CA PHE A 241 17.95 -15.37 -5.82
C PHE A 241 19.35 -15.40 -5.18
N PHE A 242 19.47 -15.09 -3.89
CA PHE A 242 20.75 -14.97 -3.18
C PHE A 242 21.09 -16.17 -2.30
N LEU A 243 20.21 -17.17 -2.22
CA LEU A 243 20.36 -18.31 -1.33
C LEU A 243 20.37 -19.63 -2.11
N GLU A 244 21.29 -20.54 -1.76
CA GLU A 244 21.34 -21.84 -2.44
C GLU A 244 20.47 -22.91 -1.77
N ASN A 245 20.23 -22.78 -0.47
CA ASN A 245 19.45 -23.72 0.33
C ASN A 245 19.03 -23.11 1.68
N GLY A 246 18.16 -23.82 2.39
CA GLY A 246 17.69 -23.43 3.73
C GLY A 246 16.27 -22.88 3.74
N GLU A 247 15.71 -22.70 4.95
CA GLU A 247 14.39 -22.09 5.14
C GLU A 247 14.51 -20.56 5.02
N ILE A 248 13.76 -19.97 4.09
CA ILE A 248 13.70 -18.51 3.90
C ILE A 248 12.79 -17.91 4.96
N VAL A 249 11.58 -18.43 5.08
CA VAL A 249 10.56 -17.93 6.01
C VAL A 249 9.53 -19.01 6.30
N SER A 250 8.92 -18.95 7.48
CA SER A 250 7.75 -19.76 7.81
C SER A 250 6.65 -18.92 8.45
N THR A 251 5.39 -19.31 8.21
CA THR A 251 4.22 -18.75 8.89
C THR A 251 3.59 -19.80 9.80
N LYS A 252 3.13 -19.35 10.98
CA LYS A 252 2.40 -20.18 11.93
C LYS A 252 1.01 -19.59 12.14
N SER A 253 0.00 -20.43 12.03
CA SER A 253 -1.39 -20.10 12.28
C SER A 253 -1.92 -20.84 13.51
N ARG A 254 -3.02 -20.38 14.09
CA ARG A 254 -3.77 -21.13 15.11
C ARG A 254 -4.20 -22.50 14.59
N LYS A 255 -4.50 -22.61 13.29
CA LYS A 255 -4.74 -23.89 12.63
C LYS A 255 -3.46 -24.42 12.02
N VAL A 256 -2.96 -25.51 12.55
CA VAL A 256 -1.68 -26.13 12.11
C VAL A 256 -1.67 -26.43 10.60
N SER A 257 -2.82 -26.77 10.01
CA SER A 257 -2.95 -27.02 8.56
C SER A 257 -2.70 -25.78 7.68
N GLU A 258 -2.70 -24.58 8.25
CA GLU A 258 -2.42 -23.33 7.56
C GLU A 258 -0.95 -22.89 7.70
N ASN A 259 -0.14 -23.63 8.45
CA ASN A 259 1.28 -23.36 8.56
C ASN A 259 1.97 -23.57 7.21
N ARG A 260 2.81 -22.64 6.82
CA ARG A 260 3.57 -22.69 5.57
C ARG A 260 5.04 -22.47 5.83
N LYS A 261 5.88 -23.08 4.97
CA LYS A 261 7.33 -22.92 4.97
C LYS A 261 7.81 -22.76 3.54
N TRP A 262 8.73 -21.85 3.34
CA TRP A 262 9.37 -21.65 2.04
C TRP A 262 10.87 -21.87 2.20
N PHE A 263 11.44 -22.62 1.27
CA PHE A 263 12.84 -22.98 1.25
C PHE A 263 13.49 -22.43 -0.01
N ALA A 264 14.74 -22.03 0.13
CA ALA A 264 15.56 -21.64 -1.00
C ALA A 264 15.82 -22.84 -1.92
N LYS A 265 15.82 -22.54 -3.20
CA LYS A 265 16.29 -23.42 -4.26
C LYS A 265 17.67 -22.94 -4.67
N LYS A 266 18.41 -23.76 -5.40
CA LYS A 266 19.71 -23.34 -5.89
C LYS A 266 19.57 -22.01 -6.64
N GLY A 267 20.25 -20.99 -6.15
CA GLY A 267 20.08 -19.61 -6.59
C GLY A 267 20.47 -19.36 -8.04
N ASP A 268 19.92 -18.27 -8.57
CA ASP A 268 20.13 -17.84 -9.95
C ASP A 268 21.21 -16.75 -10.08
N ILE A 269 21.80 -16.29 -8.95
CA ILE A 269 22.78 -15.19 -8.89
C ILE A 269 24.11 -15.66 -8.30
#